data_120f40f5a6314324deec3a873c28d3e9
#
_entry.id   120f40f5a6314324deec3a873c28d3e9
#
_cell.length_a   1.000
_cell.length_b   1.000
_cell.length_c   1.000
_cell.angle_alpha   90.00
_cell.angle_beta   90.00
_cell.angle_gamma   90.00
#
_symmetry.space_group_name_H-M   'P 1'
#
loop_
_entity.id
_entity.type
_entity.pdbx_description
1 polymer ?
#
loop_
_entity_poly.entity_id
_entity_poly.type
_entity_poly.pdbx_seq_one_letter_code
_entity_poly.pdbx_strand_id
1 'polypeptide(L)'
;VYSPEQLFKSSQKEYYLADIDGKVVNYCDDVSNKDFSGGDFKAFTSGAEFAGRHAYSRRPMKVTRVPLMICNVNEIPPTTDDTDGYYRRLLPIVCPNVITEDKIDTSLSNKLATDEAKQAIFNWIMEGYKMLVANGGKISVSDSIKNVKENIKNESNSVRRWITEKGLIAVTPEGKMDGRWKSLN
;
A
#
# COMPACT_ATOMS: atom_id res chain seq x y z
N VAL A 1 -11.99 -10.77 3.09
CA VAL A 1 -11.29 -9.94 2.09
C VAL A 1 -12.13 -8.71 1.80
N TYR A 2 -11.60 -7.53 2.09
CA TYR A 2 -12.30 -6.26 1.86
C TYR A 2 -11.38 -5.26 1.17
N SER A 3 -11.92 -4.52 0.21
CA SER A 3 -11.18 -3.47 -0.48
C SER A 3 -10.97 -2.24 0.41
N PRO A 4 -9.96 -1.40 0.14
CA PRO A 4 -9.78 -0.13 0.84
C PRO A 4 -11.01 0.77 0.77
N GLU A 5 -11.74 0.75 -0.35
CA GLU A 5 -12.98 1.51 -0.51
C GLU A 5 -14.06 1.03 0.48
N GLN A 6 -14.23 -0.29 0.65
CA GLN A 6 -15.17 -0.86 1.61
C GLN A 6 -14.80 -0.47 3.05
N LEU A 7 -13.52 -0.54 3.40
CA LEU A 7 -13.04 -0.27 4.75
C LEU A 7 -13.06 1.22 5.13
N PHE A 8 -12.85 2.12 4.16
CA PHE A 8 -12.63 3.54 4.48
C PHE A 8 -13.71 4.49 3.93
N LYS A 9 -14.38 4.15 2.85
CA LYS A 9 -15.34 5.04 2.17
C LYS A 9 -16.78 4.56 2.20
N SER A 10 -17.03 3.30 2.52
CA SER A 10 -18.39 2.76 2.56
C SER A 10 -19.19 3.30 3.74
N SER A 11 -20.48 3.54 3.53
CA SER A 11 -21.44 3.81 4.60
C SER A 11 -21.63 2.62 5.55
N GLN A 12 -21.21 1.43 5.13
CA GLN A 12 -21.27 0.19 5.89
C GLN A 12 -19.92 -0.23 6.49
N LYS A 13 -18.93 0.65 6.49
CA LYS A 13 -17.56 0.36 6.95
C LYS A 13 -17.50 -0.28 8.35
N GLU A 14 -18.42 0.04 9.24
CA GLU A 14 -18.45 -0.52 10.59
C GLU A 14 -18.63 -2.04 10.60
N TYR A 15 -19.37 -2.60 9.64
CA TYR A 15 -19.54 -4.05 9.51
C TYR A 15 -18.26 -4.71 9.01
N TYR A 16 -17.64 -4.12 8.00
CA TYR A 16 -16.39 -4.65 7.45
C TYR A 16 -15.25 -4.56 8.47
N LEU A 17 -15.16 -3.47 9.21
CA LEU A 17 -14.18 -3.31 10.29
C LEU A 17 -14.39 -4.34 11.41
N ALA A 18 -15.64 -4.62 11.80
CA ALA A 18 -15.92 -5.64 12.81
C ALA A 18 -15.49 -7.04 12.35
N ASP A 19 -15.65 -7.34 11.07
CA ASP A 19 -15.35 -8.67 10.53
C ASP A 19 -13.84 -8.94 10.37
N ILE A 20 -13.04 -7.89 10.25
CA ILE A 20 -11.57 -8.00 10.14
C ILE A 20 -10.86 -7.93 11.49
N ASP A 21 -11.54 -7.65 12.59
CA ASP A 21 -10.91 -7.56 13.90
C ASP A 21 -10.16 -8.85 14.25
N GLY A 22 -8.90 -8.72 14.64
CA GLY A 22 -8.05 -9.85 14.99
C GLY A 22 -7.55 -10.71 13.82
N LYS A 23 -7.88 -10.39 12.58
CA LYS A 23 -7.26 -11.03 11.41
C LYS A 23 -5.82 -10.57 11.26
N VAL A 24 -4.98 -11.43 10.68
CA VAL A 24 -3.54 -11.12 10.48
C VAL A 24 -3.31 -10.35 9.19
N VAL A 25 -3.99 -10.74 8.12
CA VAL A 25 -3.84 -10.16 6.78
C VAL A 25 -5.21 -9.94 6.16
N ASN A 26 -5.41 -8.78 5.57
CA ASN A 26 -6.49 -8.51 4.61
C ASN A 26 -5.86 -8.40 3.21
N TYR A 27 -6.00 -9.46 2.43
CA TYR A 27 -5.55 -9.48 1.04
C TYR A 27 -6.68 -8.98 0.15
N CYS A 28 -6.41 -8.01 -0.70
CA CYS A 28 -7.37 -7.49 -1.66
C CYS A 28 -6.81 -7.64 -3.07
N ASP A 29 -7.50 -8.39 -3.88
CA ASP A 29 -7.21 -8.50 -5.30
C ASP A 29 -8.00 -7.44 -6.05
N ASP A 30 -7.37 -6.80 -7.02
CA ASP A 30 -7.97 -5.80 -7.90
C ASP A 30 -8.65 -4.62 -7.17
N VAL A 31 -7.83 -3.71 -6.65
CA VAL A 31 -8.31 -2.47 -6.01
C VAL A 31 -8.80 -1.51 -7.09
N SER A 32 -9.99 -0.97 -6.90
CA SER A 32 -10.53 0.07 -7.78
C SER A 32 -9.61 1.30 -7.83
N ASN A 33 -9.56 1.98 -9.00
CA ASN A 33 -8.75 3.20 -9.19
C ASN A 33 -9.40 4.43 -8.51
N LYS A 34 -9.87 4.26 -7.26
CA LYS A 34 -10.46 5.34 -6.45
C LYS A 34 -9.54 5.69 -5.30
N ASP A 35 -9.47 6.98 -5.01
CA ASP A 35 -8.73 7.49 -3.85
C ASP A 35 -9.28 6.88 -2.55
N PHE A 36 -8.41 6.17 -1.84
CA PHE A 36 -8.70 5.65 -0.50
C PHE A 36 -7.87 6.35 0.59
N SER A 37 -7.12 7.37 0.22
CA SER A 37 -6.36 8.19 1.18
C SER A 37 -7.28 8.89 2.18
N GLY A 38 -6.73 9.38 3.23
CA GLY A 38 -7.44 10.15 4.23
C GLY A 38 -7.21 9.69 5.66
N GLY A 39 -8.00 10.22 6.58
CA GLY A 39 -7.84 9.98 8.02
C GLY A 39 -8.00 8.51 8.41
N ASP A 40 -9.02 7.84 7.88
CA ASP A 40 -9.29 6.44 8.20
C ASP A 40 -8.17 5.50 7.73
N PHE A 41 -7.62 5.72 6.53
CA PHE A 41 -6.47 4.97 6.05
C PHE A 41 -5.23 5.19 6.95
N LYS A 42 -4.96 6.45 7.32
CA LYS A 42 -3.84 6.76 8.21
C LYS A 42 -4.02 6.16 9.61
N ALA A 43 -5.23 6.21 10.14
CA ALA A 43 -5.57 5.60 11.42
C ALA A 43 -5.40 4.08 11.37
N PHE A 44 -5.93 3.44 10.34
CA PHE A 44 -5.84 1.99 10.14
C PHE A 44 -4.39 1.51 10.08
N THR A 45 -3.58 2.12 9.22
CA THR A 45 -2.17 1.76 9.08
C THR A 45 -1.29 2.12 10.27
N SER A 46 -1.81 2.90 11.20
CA SER A 46 -1.15 3.21 12.48
C SER A 46 -1.64 2.32 13.63
N GLY A 47 -2.54 1.36 13.36
CA GLY A 47 -3.10 0.47 14.37
C GLY A 47 -4.06 1.16 15.34
N ALA A 48 -4.71 2.25 14.91
CA ALA A 48 -5.69 2.92 15.73
C ALA A 48 -6.94 2.03 15.94
N GLU A 49 -7.64 2.29 17.04
CA GLU A 49 -8.90 1.62 17.32
C GLU A 49 -10.04 2.22 16.49
N PHE A 50 -10.96 1.36 16.07
CA PHE A 50 -12.17 1.76 15.33
C PHE A 50 -13.43 1.28 16.05
N ALA A 51 -14.53 1.95 15.77
CA ALA A 51 -15.84 1.43 16.08
C ALA A 51 -16.25 0.43 14.98
N GLY A 52 -16.69 -0.74 15.38
CA GLY A 52 -17.27 -1.76 14.50
C GLY A 52 -18.62 -2.20 15.03
N ARG A 53 -19.39 -2.91 14.19
CA ARG A 53 -20.66 -3.48 14.58
C ARG A 53 -20.96 -4.73 13.76
N HIS A 54 -21.25 -5.83 14.41
CA HIS A 54 -21.75 -7.02 13.70
C HIS A 54 -23.17 -6.80 13.20
N ALA A 55 -23.52 -7.44 12.09
CA ALA A 55 -24.87 -7.43 11.55
C ALA A 55 -25.87 -7.86 12.64
N TYR A 56 -27.01 -7.16 12.68
CA TYR A 56 -28.08 -7.37 13.67
C TYR A 56 -27.71 -7.07 15.14
N SER A 57 -26.47 -6.70 15.45
CA SER A 57 -26.10 -6.29 16.79
C SER A 57 -26.54 -4.86 17.06
N ARG A 58 -27.17 -4.64 18.22
CA ARG A 58 -27.51 -3.30 18.72
C ARG A 58 -26.35 -2.61 19.43
N ARG A 59 -25.30 -3.36 19.77
CA ARG A 59 -24.15 -2.84 20.51
C ARG A 59 -22.97 -2.65 19.57
N PRO A 60 -22.33 -1.47 19.56
CA PRO A 60 -21.06 -1.30 18.89
C PRO A 60 -19.98 -2.13 19.59
N MET A 61 -18.97 -2.53 18.86
CA MET A 61 -17.76 -3.15 19.36
C MET A 61 -16.54 -2.30 19.06
N LYS A 62 -15.48 -2.54 19.80
CA LYS A 62 -14.18 -1.91 19.58
C LYS A 62 -13.32 -2.84 18.72
N VAL A 63 -12.88 -2.35 17.59
CA VAL A 63 -11.91 -3.02 16.71
C VAL A 63 -10.54 -2.57 17.15
N THR A 64 -9.76 -3.48 17.72
CA THR A 64 -8.46 -3.16 18.34
C THR A 64 -7.27 -3.72 17.60
N ARG A 65 -7.49 -4.70 16.73
CA ARG A 65 -6.43 -5.35 15.97
C ARG A 65 -6.78 -5.39 14.49
N VAL A 66 -6.29 -4.38 13.79
CA VAL A 66 -6.44 -4.31 12.32
C VAL A 66 -5.36 -5.14 11.63
N PRO A 67 -5.71 -5.84 10.53
CA PRO A 67 -4.77 -6.67 9.78
C PRO A 67 -3.77 -5.86 8.97
N LEU A 68 -2.66 -6.48 8.60
CA LEU A 68 -1.83 -5.98 7.51
C LEU A 68 -2.64 -5.97 6.21
N MET A 69 -2.63 -4.85 5.50
CA MET A 69 -3.30 -4.73 4.21
C MET A 69 -2.32 -5.04 3.08
N ILE A 70 -2.67 -6.00 2.24
CA ILE A 70 -1.94 -6.34 1.00
C ILE A 70 -2.92 -6.19 -0.15
N CYS A 71 -2.58 -5.34 -1.12
CA CYS A 71 -3.44 -5.03 -2.25
C CYS A 71 -2.70 -5.25 -3.56
N ASN A 72 -3.31 -5.98 -4.49
CA ASN A 72 -2.88 -5.98 -5.87
C ASN A 72 -3.52 -4.80 -6.60
N VAL A 73 -2.71 -4.08 -7.35
CA VAL A 73 -3.16 -2.92 -8.15
C VAL A 73 -2.44 -2.94 -9.48
N ASN A 74 -3.13 -2.62 -10.55
CA ASN A 74 -2.50 -2.40 -11.87
C ASN A 74 -1.80 -1.04 -11.89
N GLU A 75 -2.42 -0.05 -11.27
CA GLU A 75 -1.89 1.30 -11.08
C GLU A 75 -2.16 1.73 -9.64
N ILE A 76 -1.26 2.51 -9.08
CA ILE A 76 -1.50 3.05 -7.74
C ILE A 76 -2.60 4.10 -7.84
N PRO A 77 -3.69 3.95 -7.07
CA PRO A 77 -4.80 4.87 -7.15
C PRO A 77 -4.39 6.31 -6.89
N PRO A 78 -4.96 7.29 -7.60
CA PRO A 78 -4.67 8.69 -7.37
C PRO A 78 -5.02 9.08 -5.94
N THR A 79 -4.28 10.02 -5.39
CA THR A 79 -4.51 10.49 -4.02
C THR A 79 -4.64 12.01 -4.00
N THR A 80 -5.56 12.51 -3.17
CA THR A 80 -5.63 13.93 -2.80
C THR A 80 -4.73 14.26 -1.62
N ASP A 81 -4.14 13.25 -0.99
CA ASP A 81 -3.25 13.40 0.17
C ASP A 81 -1.77 13.37 -0.26
N ASP A 82 -1.21 14.54 -0.49
CA ASP A 82 0.20 14.74 -0.89
C ASP A 82 1.16 14.85 0.31
N THR A 83 0.77 14.33 1.47
CA THR A 83 1.62 14.38 2.67
C THR A 83 2.57 13.19 2.76
N ASP A 84 3.76 13.42 3.32
CA ASP A 84 4.69 12.34 3.67
C ASP A 84 4.04 11.31 4.60
N GLY A 85 3.03 11.73 5.36
CA GLY A 85 2.22 10.86 6.21
C GLY A 85 1.48 9.76 5.44
N TYR A 86 1.08 9.99 4.20
CA TYR A 86 0.48 9.00 3.31
C TYR A 86 1.56 8.08 2.72
N TYR A 87 2.56 8.65 2.04
CA TYR A 87 3.56 7.86 1.30
C TYR A 87 4.43 6.95 2.17
N ARG A 88 4.75 7.34 3.41
CA ARG A 88 5.53 6.49 4.33
C ARG A 88 4.81 5.19 4.71
N ARG A 89 3.48 5.14 4.57
CA ARG A 89 2.64 3.98 4.88
C ARG A 89 2.51 3.00 3.71
N LEU A 90 2.92 3.41 2.53
CA LEU A 90 2.93 2.55 1.35
C LEU A 90 4.25 1.79 1.26
N LEU A 91 4.18 0.54 0.90
CA LEU A 91 5.32 -0.29 0.51
C LEU A 91 5.04 -0.88 -0.88
N PRO A 92 5.31 -0.14 -1.96
CA PRO A 92 5.08 -0.63 -3.31
C PRO A 92 6.07 -1.73 -3.67
N ILE A 93 5.55 -2.86 -4.15
CA ILE A 93 6.34 -3.96 -4.70
C ILE A 93 5.99 -4.04 -6.18
N VAL A 94 6.96 -3.73 -7.03
CA VAL A 94 6.75 -3.72 -8.48
C VAL A 94 7.08 -5.08 -9.06
N CYS A 95 6.16 -5.62 -9.85
CA CYS A 95 6.34 -6.84 -10.63
C CYS A 95 6.46 -6.45 -12.12
N PRO A 96 7.68 -6.15 -12.62
CA PRO A 96 7.85 -5.57 -13.95
C PRO A 96 7.71 -6.58 -15.09
N ASN A 97 7.72 -7.87 -14.80
CA ASN A 97 7.69 -8.91 -15.81
C ASN A 97 6.27 -9.13 -16.33
N VAL A 98 6.11 -8.94 -17.63
CA VAL A 98 4.87 -9.30 -18.33
C VAL A 98 4.97 -10.76 -18.77
N ILE A 99 3.97 -11.56 -18.39
CA ILE A 99 3.88 -12.95 -18.82
C ILE A 99 3.16 -12.97 -20.16
N THR A 100 3.88 -13.37 -21.20
CA THR A 100 3.33 -13.52 -22.57
C THR A 100 2.51 -14.80 -22.67
N GLU A 101 1.59 -14.87 -23.62
CA GLU A 101 0.66 -16.00 -23.77
C GLU A 101 1.37 -17.37 -23.86
N ASP A 102 2.54 -17.41 -24.50
CA ASP A 102 3.38 -18.61 -24.65
C ASP A 102 3.98 -19.10 -23.32
N LYS A 103 4.02 -18.24 -22.29
CA LYS A 103 4.56 -18.54 -20.95
C LYS A 103 3.50 -18.74 -19.88
N ILE A 104 2.22 -18.65 -20.24
CA ILE A 104 1.13 -18.87 -19.29
C ILE A 104 1.08 -20.34 -18.90
N ASP A 105 1.29 -20.63 -17.63
CA ASP A 105 1.10 -21.97 -17.06
C ASP A 105 -0.31 -22.09 -16.47
N THR A 106 -1.23 -22.67 -17.23
CA THR A 106 -2.62 -22.90 -16.80
C THR A 106 -2.74 -23.87 -15.63
N SER A 107 -1.70 -24.65 -15.34
CA SER A 107 -1.65 -25.59 -14.21
C SER A 107 -1.02 -25.00 -12.94
N LEU A 108 -0.59 -23.72 -12.96
CA LEU A 108 0.14 -23.10 -11.85
C LEU A 108 -0.64 -23.18 -10.53
N SER A 109 -1.94 -22.90 -10.55
CA SER A 109 -2.78 -22.97 -9.35
C SER A 109 -2.77 -24.37 -8.72
N ASN A 110 -2.84 -25.43 -9.54
CA ASN A 110 -2.79 -26.80 -9.06
C ASN A 110 -1.41 -27.14 -8.51
N LYS A 111 -0.33 -26.68 -9.17
CA LYS A 111 1.06 -26.88 -8.68
C LYS A 111 1.28 -26.21 -7.34
N LEU A 112 0.77 -24.99 -7.16
CA LEU A 112 0.88 -24.25 -5.89
C LEU A 112 -0.01 -24.80 -4.77
N ALA A 113 -1.03 -25.59 -5.13
CA ALA A 113 -1.94 -26.21 -4.15
C ALA A 113 -1.37 -27.49 -3.52
N THR A 114 -0.25 -28.06 -4.02
CA THR A 114 0.36 -29.25 -3.45
C THR A 114 0.96 -28.96 -2.07
N ASP A 115 1.08 -29.98 -1.23
CA ASP A 115 1.61 -29.80 0.12
C ASP A 115 3.12 -29.46 0.11
N GLU A 116 3.87 -29.96 -0.86
CA GLU A 116 5.27 -29.61 -1.06
C GLU A 116 5.43 -28.13 -1.42
N ALA A 117 4.60 -27.61 -2.31
CA ALA A 117 4.62 -26.19 -2.69
C ALA A 117 4.23 -25.29 -1.51
N LYS A 118 3.18 -25.65 -0.76
CA LYS A 118 2.78 -24.94 0.46
C LYS A 118 3.90 -24.92 1.50
N GLN A 119 4.60 -26.04 1.68
CA GLN A 119 5.74 -26.11 2.60
C GLN A 119 6.90 -25.23 2.12
N ALA A 120 7.19 -25.22 0.83
CA ALA A 120 8.22 -24.36 0.26
C ALA A 120 7.89 -22.86 0.46
N ILE A 121 6.63 -22.48 0.21
CA ILE A 121 6.15 -21.11 0.44
C ILE A 121 6.25 -20.75 1.93
N PHE A 122 5.84 -21.65 2.83
CA PHE A 122 5.94 -21.42 4.27
C PHE A 122 7.40 -21.22 4.70
N ASN A 123 8.33 -22.06 4.22
CA ASN A 123 9.75 -21.90 4.53
C ASN A 123 10.29 -20.56 4.05
N TRP A 124 9.91 -20.13 2.85
CA TRP A 124 10.29 -18.81 2.32
C TRP A 124 9.77 -17.66 3.19
N ILE A 125 8.51 -17.74 3.65
CA ILE A 125 7.94 -16.76 4.59
C ILE A 125 8.74 -16.76 5.91
N MET A 126 9.11 -17.93 6.42
CA MET A 126 9.89 -18.06 7.66
C MET A 126 11.30 -17.49 7.53
N GLU A 127 11.92 -17.59 6.37
CA GLU A 127 13.21 -16.91 6.10
C GLU A 127 13.04 -15.39 6.14
N GLY A 128 12.01 -14.85 5.48
CA GLY A 128 11.69 -13.43 5.55
C GLY A 128 11.43 -12.95 7.00
N TYR A 129 10.75 -13.76 7.80
CA TYR A 129 10.54 -13.46 9.22
C TYR A 129 11.86 -13.41 10.00
N LYS A 130 12.77 -14.39 9.79
CA LYS A 130 14.10 -14.37 10.41
C LYS A 130 14.88 -13.11 10.05
N MET A 131 14.84 -12.69 8.78
CA MET A 131 15.49 -11.47 8.32
C MET A 131 14.87 -10.23 9.01
N LEU A 132 13.55 -10.18 9.15
CA LEU A 132 12.86 -9.10 9.85
C LEU A 132 13.27 -9.00 11.32
N VAL A 133 13.33 -10.13 12.02
CA VAL A 133 13.76 -10.20 13.42
C VAL A 133 15.23 -9.77 13.56
N ALA A 134 16.11 -10.28 12.71
CA ALA A 134 17.52 -9.91 12.70
C ALA A 134 17.75 -8.41 12.43
N ASN A 135 16.85 -7.77 11.68
CA ASN A 135 16.86 -6.33 11.41
C ASN A 135 16.08 -5.50 12.47
N GLY A 136 15.84 -6.05 13.65
CA GLY A 136 15.16 -5.35 14.75
C GLY A 136 13.70 -5.00 14.44
N GLY A 137 12.99 -5.81 13.66
CA GLY A 137 11.60 -5.60 13.27
C GLY A 137 11.40 -4.56 12.16
N LYS A 138 12.48 -4.08 11.52
CA LYS A 138 12.41 -3.10 10.44
C LYS A 138 12.45 -3.79 9.09
N ILE A 139 11.50 -3.45 8.23
CA ILE A 139 11.50 -3.93 6.84
C ILE A 139 12.64 -3.24 6.07
N SER A 140 13.47 -4.04 5.41
CA SER A 140 14.51 -3.54 4.52
C SER A 140 13.86 -2.98 3.25
N VAL A 141 14.15 -1.72 2.94
CA VAL A 141 13.62 -1.03 1.76
C VAL A 141 14.76 -0.81 0.78
N SER A 142 14.67 -1.44 -0.38
CA SER A 142 15.65 -1.26 -1.47
C SER A 142 15.55 0.14 -2.10
N ASP A 143 16.61 0.57 -2.79
CA ASP A 143 16.58 1.85 -3.48
C ASP A 143 15.56 1.86 -4.63
N SER A 144 15.30 0.72 -5.25
CA SER A 144 14.22 0.60 -6.24
C SER A 144 12.84 0.94 -5.65
N ILE A 145 12.54 0.48 -4.45
CA ILE A 145 11.27 0.81 -3.76
C ILE A 145 11.21 2.30 -3.41
N LYS A 146 12.33 2.89 -2.98
CA LYS A 146 12.40 4.33 -2.70
C LYS A 146 12.13 5.14 -3.97
N ASN A 147 12.76 4.78 -5.09
CA ASN A 147 12.56 5.43 -6.38
C ASN A 147 11.10 5.32 -6.85
N VAL A 148 10.49 4.16 -6.70
CA VAL A 148 9.07 3.99 -7.02
C VAL A 148 8.18 4.88 -6.16
N LYS A 149 8.45 4.99 -4.85
CA LYS A 149 7.71 5.92 -3.97
C LYS A 149 7.83 7.37 -4.42
N GLU A 150 9.04 7.82 -4.78
CA GLU A 150 9.25 9.18 -5.28
C GLU A 150 8.53 9.41 -6.61
N ASN A 151 8.55 8.44 -7.52
CA ASN A 151 7.81 8.54 -8.78
C ASN A 151 6.30 8.68 -8.54
N ILE A 152 5.72 7.84 -7.67
CA ILE A 152 4.31 7.92 -7.29
C ILE A 152 3.97 9.31 -6.72
N LYS A 153 4.83 9.83 -5.83
CA LYS A 153 4.66 11.15 -5.22
C LYS A 153 4.72 12.27 -6.26
N ASN A 154 5.60 12.16 -7.23
CA ASN A 154 5.74 13.14 -8.30
C ASN A 154 4.57 13.08 -9.28
N GLU A 155 4.10 11.90 -9.65
CA GLU A 155 2.98 11.69 -10.56
C GLU A 155 1.64 12.11 -9.95
N SER A 156 1.47 11.92 -8.65
CA SER A 156 0.24 12.29 -7.92
C SER A 156 0.05 13.80 -7.80
N ASN A 157 1.11 14.58 -7.89
CA ASN A 157 1.07 16.03 -7.78
C ASN A 157 1.32 16.68 -9.14
N SER A 158 0.28 17.26 -9.75
CA SER A 158 0.35 17.89 -11.07
C SER A 158 1.40 19.01 -11.16
N VAL A 159 1.61 19.74 -10.08
CA VAL A 159 2.62 20.82 -10.02
C VAL A 159 4.02 20.21 -10.00
N ARG A 160 4.26 19.20 -9.19
CA ARG A 160 5.56 18.49 -9.16
C ARG A 160 5.87 17.83 -10.49
N ARG A 161 4.86 17.17 -11.09
CA ARG A 161 4.98 16.57 -12.42
C ARG A 161 5.38 17.63 -13.46
N TRP A 162 4.67 18.75 -13.49
CA TRP A 162 4.99 19.85 -14.41
C TRP A 162 6.40 20.40 -14.20
N ILE A 163 6.82 20.55 -12.94
CA ILE A 163 8.17 21.00 -12.57
C ILE A 163 9.24 20.05 -13.10
N THR A 164 9.03 18.77 -12.89
CA THR A 164 9.97 17.71 -13.34
C THR A 164 10.02 17.66 -14.87
N GLU A 165 8.88 17.72 -15.55
CA GLU A 165 8.79 17.73 -17.02
C GLU A 165 9.46 18.97 -17.64
N LYS A 166 9.42 20.12 -16.97
CA LYS A 166 10.04 21.36 -17.43
C LYS A 166 11.50 21.54 -16.97
N GLY A 167 12.04 20.61 -16.21
CA GLY A 167 13.39 20.70 -15.67
C GLY A 167 13.60 21.93 -14.80
N LEU A 168 12.60 22.29 -13.99
CA LEU A 168 12.67 23.46 -13.11
C LEU A 168 13.22 23.06 -11.74
N ILE A 169 14.03 23.93 -11.13
CA ILE A 169 14.55 23.76 -9.78
C ILE A 169 14.14 24.98 -8.93
N ALA A 170 13.68 24.71 -7.71
CA ALA A 170 13.44 25.75 -6.74
C ALA A 170 14.77 26.14 -6.05
N VAL A 171 15.15 27.40 -6.09
CA VAL A 171 16.42 27.89 -5.54
C VAL A 171 16.17 29.04 -4.56
N THR A 172 16.83 29.02 -3.39
CA THR A 172 16.84 30.16 -2.45
C THR A 172 17.69 31.31 -2.94
N PRO A 173 17.53 32.55 -2.40
CA PRO A 173 18.45 33.64 -2.63
C PRO A 173 19.91 33.29 -2.32
N GLU A 174 20.13 32.39 -1.38
CA GLU A 174 21.46 31.93 -0.97
C GLU A 174 21.95 30.71 -1.78
N GLY A 175 21.26 30.35 -2.86
CA GLY A 175 21.62 29.19 -3.69
C GLY A 175 21.12 27.85 -3.14
N LYS A 176 20.39 27.84 -2.04
CA LYS A 176 19.75 26.64 -1.50
C LYS A 176 18.38 26.43 -2.13
N MET A 177 17.87 25.22 -2.17
CA MET A 177 16.53 24.92 -2.71
C MET A 177 15.43 25.41 -1.78
N ASP A 178 14.61 26.41 -2.21
CA ASP A 178 13.63 27.09 -1.33
C ASP A 178 12.28 27.47 -1.93
N GLY A 179 11.97 27.09 -3.10
CA GLY A 179 10.69 27.44 -3.72
C GLY A 179 10.70 28.56 -4.75
N ARG A 180 11.84 29.17 -5.07
CA ARG A 180 11.96 30.01 -6.27
C ARG A 180 12.42 29.17 -7.46
N TRP A 181 11.75 29.30 -8.57
CA TRP A 181 11.88 28.46 -9.74
C TRP A 181 12.82 29.07 -10.78
N LYS A 182 13.78 28.27 -11.27
CA LYS A 182 14.59 28.61 -12.44
C LYS A 182 14.50 27.47 -13.45
N SER A 183 14.43 27.82 -14.74
CA SER A 183 14.61 26.83 -15.81
C SER A 183 16.07 26.35 -15.84
N LEU A 184 16.25 25.06 -15.98
CA LEU A 184 17.51 24.50 -16.38
C LEU A 184 17.65 24.75 -17.88
N ASN A 185 18.60 25.61 -18.28
CA ASN A 185 19.02 25.75 -19.68
C ASN A 185 19.89 24.57 -20.07
#